data_f794b37c5318d36b81f399f295d104f8
#
_entry.id   f794b37c5318d36b81f399f295d104f8
#
_cell.length_a   1.000
_cell.length_b   1.000
_cell.length_c   1.000
_cell.angle_alpha   90.00
_cell.angle_beta   90.00
_cell.angle_gamma   90.00
#
_symmetry.space_group_name_H-M   'P 1'
#
loop_
_entity.id
_entity.type
_entity.pdbx_description
1 polymer ?
#
loop_
_entity_poly.entity_id
_entity_poly.type
_entity_poly.pdbx_seq_one_letter_code
_entity_poly.pdbx_strand_id
1 'polypeptide(L)'
;MTNFVPASIEEAQTWLQQRLEQPKPFQIRGNQTHFQAKAIPSSAESEDVLSLSKPTATNFFDPNDMVVGVEAGMSISKLQEILAEKKMVLPVNPWFGNSTLGGLLACNDIGPNRLMMGGLRDCIIGIEYLNGRAERV
;
A
#
# COMPACT_ATOMS: atom_id res chain seq x y z
N MET A 1 -6.10 -17.62 13.63
CA MET A 1 -6.03 -16.40 12.79
C MET A 1 -5.41 -15.30 13.62
N THR A 2 -4.22 -14.86 13.25
CA THR A 2 -3.52 -13.76 13.93
C THR A 2 -3.49 -12.57 12.98
N ASN A 3 -3.90 -11.40 13.46
CA ASN A 3 -3.79 -10.16 12.70
C ASN A 3 -2.61 -9.37 13.24
N PHE A 4 -1.54 -9.28 12.48
CA PHE A 4 -0.35 -8.50 12.83
C PHE A 4 -0.35 -7.19 12.07
N VAL A 5 -0.20 -6.09 12.80
CA VAL A 5 -0.26 -4.71 12.25
C VAL A 5 1.02 -3.99 12.64
N PRO A 6 2.09 -4.11 11.85
CA PRO A 6 3.37 -3.46 12.13
C PRO A 6 3.23 -1.94 12.11
N ALA A 7 3.97 -1.26 12.98
CA ALA A 7 4.08 0.19 12.97
C ALA A 7 5.19 0.69 12.03
N SER A 8 6.12 -0.19 11.65
CA SER A 8 7.24 0.14 10.76
C SER A 8 7.59 -1.02 9.82
N ILE A 9 8.43 -0.74 8.83
CA ILE A 9 8.94 -1.77 7.91
C ILE A 9 9.85 -2.78 8.62
N GLU A 10 10.58 -2.37 9.64
CA GLU A 10 11.46 -3.22 10.44
C GLU A 10 10.65 -4.27 11.22
N GLU A 11 9.51 -3.87 11.79
CA GLU A 11 8.60 -4.80 12.45
C GLU A 11 7.99 -5.79 11.45
N ALA A 12 7.60 -5.32 10.27
CA ALA A 12 7.10 -6.17 9.20
C ALA A 12 8.18 -7.17 8.74
N GLN A 13 9.42 -6.71 8.59
CA GLN A 13 10.57 -7.54 8.22
C GLN A 13 10.83 -8.63 9.25
N THR A 14 10.87 -8.28 10.53
CA THR A 14 11.07 -9.22 11.63
C THR A 14 9.98 -10.30 11.65
N TRP A 15 8.73 -9.90 11.46
CA TRP A 15 7.62 -10.84 11.40
C TRP A 15 7.72 -11.79 10.20
N LEU A 16 8.12 -11.27 9.03
CA LEU A 16 8.34 -12.11 7.84
C LEU A 16 9.51 -13.09 8.03
N GLN A 17 10.61 -12.67 8.68
CA GLN A 17 11.74 -13.55 8.97
C GLN A 17 11.31 -14.73 9.85
N GLN A 18 10.51 -14.49 10.90
CA GLN A 18 9.94 -15.56 11.73
C GLN A 18 9.05 -16.52 10.93
N ARG A 19 8.35 -16.01 9.92
CA ARG A 19 7.53 -16.84 9.02
C ARG A 19 8.35 -17.70 8.07
N LEU A 20 9.55 -17.28 7.72
CA LEU A 20 10.46 -18.12 6.92
C LEU A 20 10.97 -19.33 7.71
N GLU A 21 11.15 -19.20 9.04
CA GLU A 21 11.52 -20.31 9.91
C GLU A 21 10.38 -21.32 10.11
N GLN A 22 9.16 -20.85 10.16
CA GLN A 22 7.93 -21.66 10.31
C GLN A 22 6.90 -21.28 9.24
N PRO A 23 7.04 -21.79 8.00
CA PRO A 23 6.18 -21.38 6.89
C PRO A 23 4.71 -21.68 7.15
N LYS A 24 3.88 -20.64 7.14
CA LYS A 24 2.42 -20.72 7.19
C LYS A 24 1.84 -19.72 6.20
N PRO A 25 0.76 -20.07 5.50
CA PRO A 25 0.08 -19.13 4.62
C PRO A 25 -0.38 -17.88 5.39
N PHE A 26 -0.29 -16.73 4.75
CA PHE A 26 -0.81 -15.48 5.28
C PHE A 26 -1.25 -14.56 4.13
N GLN A 27 -2.07 -13.59 4.46
CA GLN A 27 -2.52 -12.57 3.53
C GLN A 27 -1.89 -11.22 3.87
N ILE A 28 -1.56 -10.44 2.85
CA ILE A 28 -1.13 -9.05 3.00
C ILE A 28 -2.35 -8.16 2.72
N ARG A 29 -2.66 -7.24 3.62
CA ARG A 29 -3.81 -6.35 3.49
C ARG A 29 -3.44 -4.90 3.81
N GLY A 30 -4.01 -3.96 3.05
CA GLY A 30 -4.11 -2.56 3.42
C GLY A 30 -5.47 -2.30 4.09
N ASN A 31 -6.18 -1.25 3.66
CA ASN A 31 -7.52 -0.90 4.18
C ASN A 31 -8.66 -1.80 3.67
N GLN A 32 -8.35 -2.83 2.91
CA GLN A 32 -9.30 -3.86 2.43
C GLN A 32 -10.46 -3.30 1.58
N THR A 33 -10.31 -2.14 0.98
CA THR A 33 -11.38 -1.49 0.20
C THR A 33 -11.84 -2.34 -0.99
N HIS A 34 -10.92 -3.04 -1.66
CA HIS A 34 -11.25 -3.95 -2.77
C HIS A 34 -11.83 -5.29 -2.30
N PHE A 35 -11.51 -5.72 -1.08
CA PHE A 35 -12.08 -6.95 -0.51
C PHE A 35 -13.56 -6.78 -0.15
N GLN A 36 -14.01 -5.57 0.17
CA GLN A 36 -15.42 -5.29 0.44
C GLN A 36 -16.29 -5.41 -0.83
N ALA A 37 -15.69 -5.23 -1.99
CA ALA A 37 -16.37 -5.31 -3.28
C ALA A 37 -16.38 -6.72 -3.89
N LYS A 38 -15.57 -7.66 -3.38
CA LYS A 38 -15.47 -9.03 -3.87
C LYS A 38 -15.70 -10.00 -2.71
N ALA A 39 -16.50 -11.05 -2.95
CA ALA A 39 -16.63 -12.15 -2.01
C ALA A 39 -15.26 -12.80 -1.81
N ILE A 40 -14.77 -12.79 -0.57
CA ILE A 40 -13.53 -13.49 -0.18
C ILE A 40 -13.88 -14.98 -0.09
N PRO A 41 -13.13 -15.88 -0.72
CA PRO A 41 -13.34 -17.32 -0.51
C PRO A 41 -13.26 -17.67 0.97
N SER A 42 -14.16 -18.50 1.46
CA SER A 42 -14.22 -18.91 2.88
C SER A 42 -12.92 -19.55 3.39
N SER A 43 -12.13 -20.16 2.50
CA SER A 43 -10.79 -20.69 2.82
C SER A 43 -9.78 -19.62 3.23
N ALA A 44 -9.98 -18.37 2.80
CA ALA A 44 -9.09 -17.25 3.13
C ALA A 44 -9.36 -16.66 4.53
N GLU A 45 -10.47 -16.99 5.17
CA GLU A 45 -10.82 -16.49 6.50
C GLU A 45 -9.99 -17.11 7.64
N SER A 46 -9.35 -18.26 7.38
CA SER A 46 -8.53 -18.98 8.37
C SER A 46 -7.05 -18.61 8.36
N GLU A 47 -6.60 -17.79 7.42
CA GLU A 47 -5.19 -17.40 7.28
C GLU A 47 -4.81 -16.26 8.23
N ASP A 48 -3.54 -16.23 8.60
CA ASP A 48 -2.97 -15.08 9.31
C ASP A 48 -2.88 -13.87 8.37
N VAL A 49 -2.95 -12.68 8.94
CA VAL A 49 -2.97 -11.42 8.18
C VAL A 49 -1.82 -10.53 8.60
N LEU A 50 -1.06 -10.05 7.62
CA LEU A 50 -0.13 -8.93 7.77
C LEU A 50 -0.84 -7.67 7.24
N SER A 51 -1.25 -6.79 8.15
CA SER A 51 -1.92 -5.54 7.78
C SER A 51 -0.94 -4.39 7.72
N LEU A 52 -0.79 -3.80 6.53
CA LEU A 52 0.05 -2.62 6.29
C LEU A 52 -0.77 -1.31 6.32
N SER A 53 -1.79 -1.23 7.16
CA SER A 53 -2.63 -0.04 7.29
C SER A 53 -2.05 1.05 8.20
N LYS A 54 -1.07 0.72 9.06
CA LYS A 54 -0.46 1.67 10.00
C LYS A 54 0.75 2.45 9.45
N PRO A 55 1.65 1.88 8.63
CA PRO A 55 2.75 2.65 8.05
C PRO A 55 2.20 3.71 7.09
N THR A 56 2.11 4.95 7.55
CA THR A 56 1.46 6.08 6.82
C THR A 56 2.31 7.34 6.83
N ALA A 57 3.61 7.23 7.10
CA ALA A 57 4.49 8.38 7.14
C ALA A 57 4.75 8.94 5.73
N THR A 58 4.99 10.25 5.70
CA THR A 58 5.62 10.92 4.55
C THR A 58 7.11 10.99 4.84
N ASN A 59 7.90 10.25 4.07
CA ASN A 59 9.34 10.14 4.28
C ASN A 59 10.07 11.40 3.79
N PHE A 60 9.62 11.95 2.67
CA PHE A 60 10.09 13.22 2.12
C PHE A 60 9.05 13.81 1.17
N PHE A 61 9.13 15.12 0.94
CA PHE A 61 8.32 15.81 -0.07
C PHE A 61 9.11 16.96 -0.67
N ASP A 62 9.39 16.87 -1.96
CA ASP A 62 9.98 17.96 -2.72
C ASP A 62 8.99 18.48 -3.77
N PRO A 63 8.32 19.63 -3.48
CA PRO A 63 7.38 20.23 -4.41
C PRO A 63 8.02 20.75 -5.70
N ASN A 64 9.31 21.11 -5.70
CA ASN A 64 9.97 21.65 -6.89
C ASN A 64 10.20 20.56 -7.94
N ASP A 65 10.59 19.37 -7.47
CA ASP A 65 10.76 18.20 -8.32
C ASP A 65 9.47 17.40 -8.52
N MET A 66 8.37 17.81 -7.84
CA MET A 66 7.08 17.12 -7.85
C MET A 66 7.19 15.68 -7.38
N VAL A 67 8.02 15.41 -6.37
CA VAL A 67 8.28 14.08 -5.85
C VAL A 67 7.89 14.00 -4.38
N VAL A 68 7.19 12.92 -4.02
CA VAL A 68 6.86 12.60 -2.64
C VAL A 68 7.14 11.13 -2.35
N GLY A 69 7.81 10.84 -1.25
CA GLY A 69 8.02 9.49 -0.73
C GLY A 69 7.12 9.23 0.46
N VAL A 70 6.28 8.23 0.36
CA VAL A 70 5.32 7.86 1.41
C VAL A 70 5.32 6.36 1.65
N GLU A 71 4.92 5.97 2.84
CA GLU A 71 4.73 4.56 3.19
C GLU A 71 3.49 3.96 2.53
N ALA A 72 3.54 2.65 2.28
CA ALA A 72 2.52 1.90 1.54
C ALA A 72 1.12 1.92 2.18
N GLY A 73 1.03 2.14 3.50
CA GLY A 73 -0.23 2.27 4.23
C GLY A 73 -0.91 3.62 4.09
N MET A 74 -0.24 4.63 3.50
CA MET A 74 -0.83 5.95 3.25
C MET A 74 -2.09 5.83 2.42
N SER A 75 -3.21 6.38 2.90
CA SER A 75 -4.44 6.42 2.10
C SER A 75 -4.33 7.46 0.98
N ILE A 76 -4.97 7.17 -0.15
CA ILE A 76 -4.96 8.09 -1.29
C ILE A 76 -5.61 9.43 -0.92
N SER A 77 -6.68 9.43 -0.13
CA SER A 77 -7.32 10.66 0.34
C SER A 77 -6.34 11.53 1.14
N LYS A 78 -5.59 10.92 2.07
CA LYS A 78 -4.62 11.63 2.89
C LYS A 78 -3.45 12.17 2.07
N LEU A 79 -2.96 11.38 1.10
CA LEU A 79 -1.93 11.83 0.18
C LEU A 79 -2.41 13.02 -0.67
N GLN A 80 -3.64 12.97 -1.18
CA GLN A 80 -4.23 14.09 -1.92
C GLN A 80 -4.35 15.37 -1.07
N GLU A 81 -4.71 15.26 0.22
CA GLU A 81 -4.73 16.40 1.14
C GLU A 81 -3.34 17.05 1.26
N ILE A 82 -2.29 16.22 1.49
CA ILE A 82 -0.90 16.69 1.59
C ILE A 82 -0.45 17.41 0.31
N LEU A 83 -0.77 16.84 -0.85
CA LEU A 83 -0.41 17.42 -2.15
C LEU A 83 -1.17 18.73 -2.43
N ALA A 84 -2.44 18.79 -2.03
CA ALA A 84 -3.29 19.96 -2.23
C ALA A 84 -2.75 21.21 -1.50
N GLU A 85 -2.09 21.06 -0.35
CA GLU A 85 -1.41 22.19 0.35
C GLU A 85 -0.37 22.88 -0.54
N LYS A 86 0.20 22.17 -1.50
CA LYS A 86 1.15 22.68 -2.50
C LYS A 86 0.54 22.88 -3.88
N LYS A 87 -0.80 22.86 -3.99
CA LYS A 87 -1.56 22.96 -5.25
C LYS A 87 -1.19 21.86 -6.25
N MET A 88 -0.87 20.68 -5.75
CA MET A 88 -0.54 19.49 -6.51
C MET A 88 -1.62 18.44 -6.37
N VAL A 89 -1.65 17.49 -7.29
CA VAL A 89 -2.59 16.37 -7.30
C VAL A 89 -1.90 15.10 -7.76
N LEU A 90 -2.18 13.99 -7.12
CA LEU A 90 -1.83 12.68 -7.66
C LEU A 90 -2.82 12.35 -8.79
N PRO A 91 -2.37 12.04 -10.03
CA PRO A 91 -3.26 11.89 -11.18
C PRO A 91 -3.99 10.52 -11.22
N VAL A 92 -4.29 9.97 -10.06
CA VAL A 92 -5.09 8.75 -9.92
C VAL A 92 -6.35 9.04 -9.13
N ASN A 93 -7.45 8.42 -9.54
CA ASN A 93 -8.75 8.58 -8.88
C ASN A 93 -9.37 7.19 -8.69
N PRO A 94 -8.92 6.43 -7.66
CA PRO A 94 -9.42 5.10 -7.42
C PRO A 94 -10.92 5.12 -7.06
N TRP A 95 -11.62 4.01 -7.32
CA TRP A 95 -13.03 3.88 -6.98
C TRP A 95 -13.31 4.03 -5.47
N PHE A 96 -12.32 3.74 -4.64
CA PHE A 96 -12.40 3.81 -3.18
C PHE A 96 -11.33 4.76 -2.63
N GLY A 97 -11.73 5.95 -2.21
CA GLY A 97 -10.82 7.00 -1.73
C GLY A 97 -9.98 6.61 -0.51
N ASN A 98 -10.43 5.65 0.30
CA ASN A 98 -9.68 5.10 1.43
C ASN A 98 -8.70 3.97 1.07
N SER A 99 -8.51 3.66 -0.21
CA SER A 99 -7.49 2.70 -0.63
C SER A 99 -6.11 3.18 -0.16
N THR A 100 -5.28 2.24 0.30
CA THR A 100 -3.87 2.53 0.59
C THR A 100 -3.07 2.57 -0.70
N LEU A 101 -1.97 3.33 -0.72
CA LEU A 101 -1.10 3.41 -1.90
C LEU A 101 -0.56 2.04 -2.30
N GLY A 102 -0.12 1.22 -1.32
CA GLY A 102 0.33 -0.16 -1.57
C GLY A 102 -0.78 -1.05 -2.11
N GLY A 103 -2.00 -0.93 -1.58
CA GLY A 103 -3.17 -1.67 -2.08
C GLY A 103 -3.56 -1.27 -3.49
N LEU A 104 -3.51 0.03 -3.80
CA LEU A 104 -3.77 0.57 -5.13
C LEU A 104 -2.76 0.03 -6.15
N LEU A 105 -1.48 0.03 -5.79
CA LEU A 105 -0.41 -0.50 -6.63
C LEU A 105 -0.59 -2.00 -6.88
N ALA A 106 -0.88 -2.77 -5.83
CA ALA A 106 -1.07 -4.22 -5.93
C ALA A 106 -2.27 -4.61 -6.80
N CYS A 107 -3.36 -3.82 -6.74
CA CYS A 107 -4.57 -4.05 -7.56
C CYS A 107 -4.51 -3.39 -8.94
N ASN A 108 -3.52 -2.52 -9.18
CA ASN A 108 -3.42 -1.69 -10.38
C ASN A 108 -4.74 -0.92 -10.68
N ASP A 109 -5.39 -0.43 -9.61
CA ASP A 109 -6.61 0.36 -9.71
C ASP A 109 -6.27 1.84 -9.90
N ILE A 110 -6.57 2.37 -11.06
CA ILE A 110 -6.20 3.73 -11.45
C ILE A 110 -7.43 4.62 -11.57
N GLY A 111 -8.60 4.01 -11.68
CA GLY A 111 -9.86 4.71 -11.91
C GLY A 111 -10.00 5.22 -13.35
N PRO A 112 -10.99 6.09 -13.58
CA PRO A 112 -11.39 6.52 -14.92
C PRO A 112 -10.35 7.39 -15.64
N ASN A 113 -9.45 8.04 -14.91
CA ASN A 113 -8.48 8.98 -15.50
C ASN A 113 -7.32 8.29 -16.24
N ARG A 114 -7.29 6.96 -16.27
CA ARG A 114 -6.21 6.18 -16.88
C ARG A 114 -5.88 6.56 -18.32
N LEU A 115 -6.90 6.84 -19.12
CA LEU A 115 -6.70 7.17 -20.54
C LEU A 115 -6.02 8.54 -20.75
N MET A 116 -6.19 9.45 -19.80
CA MET A 116 -5.68 10.81 -19.90
C MET A 116 -4.34 10.98 -19.15
N MET A 117 -4.21 10.35 -17.99
CA MET A 117 -3.11 10.59 -17.04
C MET A 117 -2.11 9.42 -16.96
N GLY A 118 -2.35 8.33 -17.69
CA GLY A 118 -1.54 7.12 -17.54
C GLY A 118 -1.92 6.29 -16.31
N GLY A 119 -1.04 5.37 -15.94
CA GLY A 119 -1.21 4.50 -14.80
C GLY A 119 -0.43 4.94 -13.57
N LEU A 120 -0.76 4.35 -12.41
CA LEU A 120 0.02 4.58 -11.19
C LEU A 120 1.51 4.24 -11.42
N ARG A 121 1.79 3.20 -12.20
CA ARG A 121 3.15 2.81 -12.61
C ARG A 121 3.92 3.94 -13.28
N ASP A 122 3.26 4.77 -14.05
CA ASP A 122 3.90 5.87 -14.79
C ASP A 122 4.26 7.04 -13.87
N CYS A 123 3.68 7.07 -12.65
CA CYS A 123 3.96 8.06 -11.62
C CYS A 123 5.00 7.59 -10.59
N ILE A 124 5.36 6.31 -10.59
CA ILE A 124 6.31 5.75 -9.61
C ILE A 124 7.72 5.81 -10.18
N ILE A 125 8.61 6.54 -9.51
CA ILE A 125 10.02 6.66 -9.86
C ILE A 125 10.94 5.80 -8.99
N GLY A 126 10.43 5.29 -7.88
CA GLY A 126 11.16 4.39 -6.98
C GLY A 126 10.20 3.66 -6.05
N ILE A 127 10.57 2.46 -5.66
CA ILE A 127 9.84 1.65 -4.71
C ILE A 127 10.83 0.89 -3.82
N GLU A 128 10.52 0.82 -2.56
CA GLU A 128 11.21 -0.02 -1.60
C GLU A 128 10.24 -1.08 -1.09
N TYR A 129 10.68 -2.33 -1.04
CA TYR A 129 9.81 -3.44 -0.63
C TYR A 129 10.59 -4.55 0.10
N LEU A 130 9.86 -5.39 0.80
CA LEU A 130 10.39 -6.63 1.37
C LEU A 130 10.12 -7.77 0.38
N ASN A 131 11.18 -8.45 -0.04
CA ASN A 131 11.10 -9.59 -0.95
C ASN A 131 10.65 -10.88 -0.22
N GLY A 132 10.51 -11.98 -0.95
CA GLY A 132 10.13 -13.28 -0.41
C GLY A 132 11.14 -13.91 0.58
N ARG A 133 12.32 -13.30 0.76
CA ARG A 133 13.32 -13.66 1.76
C ARG A 133 13.33 -12.71 2.96
N ALA A 134 12.34 -11.83 3.05
CA ALA A 134 12.29 -10.74 4.02
C ALA A 134 13.50 -9.80 3.95
N GLU A 135 14.12 -9.66 2.77
CA GLU A 135 15.19 -8.70 2.52
C GLU A 135 14.59 -7.40 1.99
N ARG A 136 15.13 -6.28 2.44
CA ARG A 136 14.77 -4.94 1.97
C ARG A 136 15.49 -4.64 0.65
N VAL A 137 14.73 -4.30 -0.37
CA VAL A 137 15.21 -4.08 -1.73
C VAL A 137 14.72 -2.74 -2.24
#